data_b3af3320793b856622e8d1c2d582a300
#
_entry.id   b3af3320793b856622e8d1c2d582a300
#
_cell.length_a   1.000
_cell.length_b   1.000
_cell.length_c   1.000
_cell.angle_alpha   90.00
_cell.angle_beta   90.00
_cell.angle_gamma   90.00
#
_symmetry.space_group_name_H-M   'P 1'
#
loop_
_entity.id
_entity.type
_entity.pdbx_description
1 polymer ?
#
loop_
_entity_poly.entity_id
_entity_poly.type
_entity_poly.pdbx_seq_one_letter_code
_entity_poly.pdbx_strand_id
1 'polypeptide(L)'
;MQKYIVGILMAVTLISATPPKKIKIWLCGDSTIAIKQTTAYPETGWGMPFVHFWDSSVQVNNLAKNGRSTKTFINEKLWQQVLDGAEEGDYVFIQFGHNDEVPEKKSYTIPEDFKSNLTKFIRETRSLKANPILFTPVSRRQFDSAGIAIENHKAYDELVKEVAVKEKVLFIDLDTKSRELYQTFGKEKSTLLFLQLQPGEHPNYPEGKIDNTHFSELGARLIAQLVLKEVKALNTNLNDHIIVPKAK
;
A
#
# COMPACT_ATOMS: atom_id res chain seq x y z
N MET A 1 -28.86 -56.42 50.74
CA MET A 1 -28.94 -55.99 49.32
C MET A 1 -28.29 -54.63 49.22
N GLN A 2 -27.08 -54.56 48.70
CA GLN A 2 -26.24 -53.34 48.56
C GLN A 2 -26.42 -52.79 47.15
N LYS A 3 -27.01 -51.60 47.06
CA LYS A 3 -27.20 -50.94 45.73
C LYS A 3 -25.97 -50.15 45.37
N TYR A 4 -25.27 -50.50 44.30
CA TYR A 4 -24.17 -49.75 43.73
C TYR A 4 -24.74 -48.66 42.79
N ILE A 5 -24.47 -47.37 43.09
CA ILE A 5 -24.79 -46.28 42.24
C ILE A 5 -23.54 -46.03 41.35
N VAL A 6 -23.65 -46.36 40.08
CA VAL A 6 -22.60 -46.06 39.07
C VAL A 6 -22.84 -44.63 38.61
N GLY A 7 -21.96 -43.72 39.05
CA GLY A 7 -21.95 -42.35 38.57
C GLY A 7 -21.22 -42.27 37.21
N ILE A 8 -21.94 -41.94 36.15
CA ILE A 8 -21.35 -41.67 34.83
C ILE A 8 -20.79 -40.23 34.86
N LEU A 9 -19.46 -40.12 34.88
CA LEU A 9 -18.76 -38.83 34.73
C LEU A 9 -18.75 -38.45 33.26
N MET A 10 -19.59 -37.49 32.86
CA MET A 10 -19.64 -36.96 31.51
C MET A 10 -18.50 -35.92 31.35
N ALA A 11 -17.41 -36.31 30.70
CA ALA A 11 -16.30 -35.40 30.38
C ALA A 11 -16.75 -34.43 29.25
N VAL A 12 -17.01 -33.19 29.60
CA VAL A 12 -17.26 -32.13 28.63
C VAL A 12 -15.92 -31.69 28.07
N THR A 13 -15.57 -32.13 26.87
CA THR A 13 -14.41 -31.61 26.10
C THR A 13 -14.77 -30.22 25.60
N LEU A 14 -14.23 -29.18 26.21
CA LEU A 14 -14.23 -27.82 25.67
C LEU A 14 -13.35 -27.80 24.42
N ILE A 15 -13.96 -27.87 23.25
CA ILE A 15 -13.28 -27.58 21.98
C ILE A 15 -13.03 -26.09 21.98
N SER A 16 -11.80 -25.68 22.33
CA SER A 16 -11.33 -24.30 22.12
C SER A 16 -11.23 -24.04 20.62
N ALA A 17 -12.23 -23.35 20.06
CA ALA A 17 -12.20 -22.91 18.68
C ALA A 17 -11.11 -21.84 18.57
N THR A 18 -9.97 -22.17 17.96
CA THR A 18 -8.99 -21.14 17.56
C THR A 18 -9.67 -20.19 16.57
N PRO A 19 -9.57 -18.86 16.78
CA PRO A 19 -10.15 -17.92 15.83
C PRO A 19 -9.59 -18.18 14.43
N PRO A 20 -10.39 -18.03 13.37
CA PRO A 20 -9.92 -18.24 12.01
C PRO A 20 -8.72 -17.34 11.71
N LYS A 21 -7.71 -17.88 11.04
CA LYS A 21 -6.51 -17.17 10.64
C LYS A 21 -6.90 -16.01 9.72
N LYS A 22 -6.41 -14.80 10.03
CA LYS A 22 -6.62 -13.62 9.19
C LYS A 22 -5.63 -13.63 8.02
N ILE A 23 -6.08 -13.16 6.86
CA ILE A 23 -5.20 -12.80 5.76
C ILE A 23 -4.53 -11.47 6.10
N LYS A 24 -3.21 -11.40 6.02
CA LYS A 24 -2.48 -10.16 6.21
C LYS A 24 -2.17 -9.51 4.86
N ILE A 25 -2.38 -8.20 4.76
CA ILE A 25 -1.90 -7.38 3.64
C ILE A 25 -0.75 -6.53 4.16
N TRP A 26 0.44 -6.74 3.63
CA TRP A 26 1.64 -6.00 3.96
C TRP A 26 1.84 -4.89 2.94
N LEU A 27 1.77 -3.62 3.38
CA LEU A 27 2.03 -2.47 2.51
C LEU A 27 3.49 -2.04 2.66
N CYS A 28 4.29 -2.22 1.60
CA CYS A 28 5.70 -1.88 1.51
C CYS A 28 5.88 -0.71 0.54
N GLY A 29 6.45 0.40 1.02
CA GLY A 29 6.61 1.58 0.20
C GLY A 29 7.10 2.82 0.95
N ASP A 30 6.80 3.96 0.37
CA ASP A 30 7.28 5.27 0.79
C ASP A 30 6.20 6.16 1.44
N SER A 31 6.43 7.48 1.40
CA SER A 31 5.55 8.48 2.00
C SER A 31 4.14 8.51 1.41
N THR A 32 3.95 8.07 0.18
CA THR A 32 2.63 8.10 -0.48
C THR A 32 1.66 7.06 0.10
N ILE A 33 2.21 6.02 0.76
CA ILE A 33 1.44 4.95 1.43
C ILE A 33 1.43 5.14 2.95
N ALA A 34 2.49 5.71 3.52
CA ALA A 34 2.82 5.69 4.94
C ALA A 34 1.71 6.23 5.85
N ILE A 35 1.63 5.67 7.06
CA ILE A 35 0.88 6.27 8.15
C ILE A 35 1.58 7.58 8.57
N LYS A 36 0.82 8.66 8.65
CA LYS A 36 1.33 9.98 9.01
C LYS A 36 1.16 10.24 10.51
N GLN A 37 2.13 10.96 11.07
CA GLN A 37 2.01 11.49 12.43
C GLN A 37 0.99 12.64 12.45
N THR A 38 0.39 12.89 13.60
CA THR A 38 -0.58 13.98 13.79
C THR A 38 -0.01 15.36 13.44
N THR A 39 1.30 15.56 13.62
CA THR A 39 2.02 16.79 13.26
C THR A 39 2.16 17.00 11.74
N ALA A 40 1.92 15.98 10.94
CA ALA A 40 1.91 16.09 9.48
C ALA A 40 0.51 16.23 8.90
N TYR A 41 -0.55 16.14 9.73
CA TYR A 41 -1.92 16.30 9.26
C TYR A 41 -2.14 17.72 8.65
N PRO A 42 -2.83 17.86 7.50
CA PRO A 42 -3.68 16.89 6.80
C PRO A 42 -2.96 16.01 5.76
N GLU A 43 -1.62 15.96 5.74
CA GLU A 43 -0.90 15.00 4.89
C GLU A 43 -1.33 13.58 5.24
N THR A 44 -1.72 12.79 4.23
CA THR A 44 -2.27 11.45 4.40
C THR A 44 -1.67 10.50 3.38
N GLY A 45 -1.18 9.33 3.81
CA GLY A 45 -0.80 8.26 2.89
C GLY A 45 -2.01 7.42 2.49
N TRP A 46 -2.08 6.93 1.23
CA TRP A 46 -3.24 6.16 0.78
C TRP A 46 -3.43 4.84 1.56
N GLY A 47 -2.38 4.33 2.19
CA GLY A 47 -2.49 3.16 3.07
C GLY A 47 -3.32 3.40 4.33
N MET A 48 -3.51 4.67 4.76
CA MET A 48 -4.31 4.99 5.95
C MET A 48 -5.82 4.71 5.72
N PRO A 49 -6.49 5.24 4.70
CA PRO A 49 -7.88 4.91 4.42
C PRO A 49 -8.07 3.49 3.87
N PHE A 50 -7.04 2.86 3.32
CA PHE A 50 -7.15 1.54 2.69
C PHE A 50 -7.56 0.42 3.65
N VAL A 51 -7.24 0.55 4.94
CA VAL A 51 -7.62 -0.43 5.97
C VAL A 51 -9.13 -0.57 6.15
N HIS A 52 -9.91 0.45 5.78
CA HIS A 52 -11.35 0.49 5.97
C HIS A 52 -12.17 -0.23 4.88
N PHE A 53 -11.52 -0.77 3.86
CA PHE A 53 -12.20 -1.50 2.79
C PHE A 53 -12.37 -3.01 3.07
N TRP A 54 -11.75 -3.51 4.13
CA TRP A 54 -11.65 -4.92 4.44
C TRP A 54 -12.51 -5.33 5.63
N ASP A 55 -13.07 -6.51 5.56
CA ASP A 55 -13.78 -7.10 6.68
C ASP A 55 -12.82 -7.55 7.82
N SER A 56 -13.37 -8.10 8.89
CA SER A 56 -12.59 -8.49 10.08
C SER A 56 -11.64 -9.67 9.85
N SER A 57 -11.74 -10.37 8.73
CA SER A 57 -10.88 -11.50 8.36
C SER A 57 -9.56 -11.05 7.69
N VAL A 58 -9.44 -9.76 7.35
CA VAL A 58 -8.21 -9.17 6.81
C VAL A 58 -7.57 -8.24 7.83
N GLN A 59 -6.24 -8.26 7.90
CA GLN A 59 -5.42 -7.32 8.67
C GLN A 59 -4.45 -6.61 7.74
N VAL A 60 -4.46 -5.28 7.72
CA VAL A 60 -3.50 -4.47 6.94
C VAL A 60 -2.34 -4.05 7.84
N ASN A 61 -1.13 -4.48 7.49
CA ASN A 61 0.13 -4.11 8.15
C ASN A 61 0.86 -3.10 7.26
N ASN A 62 0.77 -1.81 7.60
CA ASN A 62 1.42 -0.76 6.82
C ASN A 62 2.83 -0.49 7.36
N LEU A 63 3.85 -0.98 6.65
CA LEU A 63 5.28 -0.78 6.94
C LEU A 63 5.90 0.36 6.12
N ALA A 64 5.13 1.00 5.24
CA ALA A 64 5.62 2.11 4.43
C ALA A 64 6.05 3.29 5.32
N LYS A 65 7.14 3.96 4.95
CA LYS A 65 7.68 5.10 5.68
C LYS A 65 8.14 6.22 4.74
N ASN A 66 7.98 7.45 5.23
CA ASN A 66 8.40 8.65 4.51
C ASN A 66 9.87 8.59 4.09
N GLY A 67 10.16 8.88 2.83
CA GLY A 67 11.51 8.98 2.29
C GLY A 67 12.22 7.64 2.00
N ARG A 68 11.53 6.50 2.13
CA ARG A 68 12.16 5.20 1.91
C ARG A 68 12.15 4.82 0.44
N SER A 69 13.31 4.30 0.03
CA SER A 69 13.55 3.61 -1.24
C SER A 69 13.63 2.10 -0.99
N THR A 70 13.71 1.29 -2.04
CA THR A 70 13.94 -0.15 -1.92
C THR A 70 15.19 -0.45 -1.09
N LYS A 71 16.29 0.30 -1.34
CA LYS A 71 17.57 0.17 -0.59
C LYS A 71 17.40 0.48 0.89
N THR A 72 16.79 1.61 1.23
CA THR A 72 16.65 2.01 2.64
C THR A 72 15.63 1.15 3.38
N PHE A 73 14.60 0.66 2.70
CA PHE A 73 13.64 -0.28 3.26
C PHE A 73 14.30 -1.61 3.70
N ILE A 74 15.28 -2.09 2.92
CA ILE A 74 16.11 -3.24 3.27
C ILE A 74 17.05 -2.90 4.44
N ASN A 75 17.82 -1.81 4.31
CA ASN A 75 18.86 -1.44 5.27
C ASN A 75 18.31 -1.15 6.67
N GLU A 76 17.10 -0.60 6.76
CA GLU A 76 16.39 -0.33 8.02
C GLU A 76 15.62 -1.54 8.55
N LYS A 77 15.80 -2.72 7.94
CA LYS A 77 15.15 -3.97 8.34
C LYS A 77 13.61 -3.92 8.31
N LEU A 78 13.02 -3.00 7.54
CA LEU A 78 11.57 -2.97 7.34
C LEU A 78 11.12 -4.19 6.53
N TRP A 79 11.90 -4.57 5.52
CA TRP A 79 11.66 -5.80 4.77
C TRP A 79 11.76 -7.06 5.64
N GLN A 80 12.66 -7.07 6.61
CA GLN A 80 12.78 -8.20 7.53
C GLN A 80 11.49 -8.44 8.33
N GLN A 81 10.75 -7.38 8.68
CA GLN A 81 9.46 -7.53 9.37
C GLN A 81 8.41 -8.25 8.51
N VAL A 82 8.47 -8.09 7.18
CA VAL A 82 7.62 -8.88 6.26
C VAL A 82 8.04 -10.34 6.30
N LEU A 83 9.34 -10.62 6.22
CA LEU A 83 9.85 -11.99 6.25
C LEU A 83 9.54 -12.72 7.56
N ASP A 84 9.57 -12.00 8.67
CA ASP A 84 9.31 -12.55 10.00
C ASP A 84 7.81 -12.76 10.28
N GLY A 85 6.94 -12.03 9.58
CA GLY A 85 5.51 -11.98 9.93
C GLY A 85 4.54 -12.43 8.84
N ALA A 86 4.97 -12.48 7.58
CA ALA A 86 4.12 -12.95 6.48
C ALA A 86 4.03 -14.48 6.46
N GLU A 87 2.86 -14.97 6.13
CA GLU A 87 2.53 -16.38 6.13
C GLU A 87 1.87 -16.80 4.81
N GLU A 88 1.74 -18.11 4.61
CA GLU A 88 1.04 -18.67 3.45
C GLU A 88 -0.37 -18.08 3.31
N GLY A 89 -0.68 -17.58 2.12
CA GLY A 89 -1.94 -16.94 1.76
C GLY A 89 -1.99 -15.43 1.98
N ASP A 90 -1.00 -14.82 2.67
CA ASP A 90 -0.91 -13.37 2.84
C ASP A 90 -0.60 -12.66 1.51
N TYR A 91 -0.76 -11.34 1.50
CA TYR A 91 -0.44 -10.50 0.35
C TYR A 91 0.61 -9.45 0.71
N VAL A 92 1.55 -9.21 -0.21
CA VAL A 92 2.58 -8.17 -0.05
C VAL A 92 2.47 -7.18 -1.22
N PHE A 93 2.04 -5.95 -0.93
CA PHE A 93 1.94 -4.86 -1.89
C PHE A 93 3.25 -4.09 -1.90
N ILE A 94 3.90 -3.99 -3.05
CA ILE A 94 5.24 -3.44 -3.22
C ILE A 94 5.16 -2.23 -4.15
N GLN A 95 5.33 -1.01 -3.60
CA GLN A 95 5.31 0.25 -4.35
C GLN A 95 6.50 1.12 -3.96
N PHE A 96 7.45 1.29 -4.84
CA PHE A 96 8.66 2.13 -4.68
C PHE A 96 8.98 2.85 -5.98
N GLY A 97 9.84 3.87 -5.89
CA GLY A 97 10.34 4.66 -7.02
C GLY A 97 10.63 6.11 -6.63
N HIS A 98 9.69 6.79 -5.96
CA HIS A 98 9.80 8.22 -5.61
C HIS A 98 11.13 8.65 -4.96
N ASN A 99 11.74 7.77 -4.17
CA ASN A 99 12.98 8.05 -3.47
C ASN A 99 14.17 7.30 -4.08
N ASP A 100 13.89 6.24 -4.83
CA ASP A 100 14.92 5.48 -5.56
C ASP A 100 15.48 6.29 -6.72
N GLU A 101 14.65 7.07 -7.42
CA GLU A 101 14.99 7.80 -8.63
C GLU A 101 15.79 9.10 -8.42
N VAL A 102 15.97 9.57 -7.18
CA VAL A 102 16.54 10.91 -6.91
C VAL A 102 18.02 10.80 -6.56
N PRO A 103 18.95 11.09 -7.51
CA PRO A 103 20.38 10.85 -7.32
C PRO A 103 21.01 11.61 -6.15
N GLU A 104 20.47 12.78 -5.80
CA GLU A 104 21.00 13.64 -4.74
C GLU A 104 20.64 13.13 -3.33
N LYS A 105 19.72 12.18 -3.22
CA LYS A 105 19.28 11.62 -1.93
C LYS A 105 20.11 10.42 -1.52
N LYS A 106 20.34 10.26 -0.21
CA LYS A 106 20.95 9.04 0.36
C LYS A 106 20.14 7.78 0.06
N SER A 107 18.85 7.93 -0.21
CA SER A 107 17.92 6.87 -0.59
C SER A 107 18.06 6.44 -2.05
N TYR A 108 18.81 7.17 -2.87
CA TYR A 108 18.99 6.83 -4.28
C TYR A 108 19.41 5.36 -4.45
N THR A 109 18.76 4.70 -5.39
CA THR A 109 19.02 3.32 -5.76
C THR A 109 19.24 3.27 -7.26
N ILE A 110 20.43 2.90 -7.71
CA ILE A 110 20.71 2.80 -9.16
C ILE A 110 19.76 1.80 -9.82
N PRO A 111 19.47 1.94 -11.13
CA PRO A 111 18.51 1.11 -11.85
C PRO A 111 18.68 -0.39 -11.67
N GLU A 112 19.92 -0.88 -11.69
CA GLU A 112 20.25 -2.30 -11.53
C GLU A 112 19.90 -2.82 -10.14
N ASP A 113 20.25 -2.05 -9.11
CA ASP A 113 19.94 -2.39 -7.71
C ASP A 113 18.43 -2.29 -7.45
N PHE A 114 17.76 -1.30 -8.04
CA PHE A 114 16.31 -1.16 -7.93
C PHE A 114 15.58 -2.40 -8.46
N LYS A 115 15.92 -2.84 -9.68
CA LYS A 115 15.37 -4.08 -10.27
C LYS A 115 15.69 -5.31 -9.42
N SER A 116 16.93 -5.39 -8.91
CA SER A 116 17.38 -6.48 -8.06
C SER A 116 16.59 -6.55 -6.75
N ASN A 117 16.37 -5.39 -6.11
CA ASN A 117 15.60 -5.28 -4.87
C ASN A 117 14.12 -5.66 -5.08
N LEU A 118 13.48 -5.20 -6.16
CA LEU A 118 12.10 -5.59 -6.48
C LEU A 118 12.00 -7.09 -6.74
N THR A 119 12.94 -7.64 -7.50
CA THR A 119 13.02 -9.09 -7.76
C THR A 119 13.19 -9.88 -6.46
N LYS A 120 14.06 -9.41 -5.55
CA LYS A 120 14.25 -9.98 -4.22
C LYS A 120 12.93 -9.99 -3.43
N PHE A 121 12.23 -8.88 -3.34
CA PHE A 121 10.96 -8.77 -2.62
C PHE A 121 9.92 -9.76 -3.15
N ILE A 122 9.79 -9.87 -4.47
CA ILE A 122 8.85 -10.80 -5.11
C ILE A 122 9.19 -12.25 -4.77
N ARG A 123 10.46 -12.63 -4.94
CA ARG A 123 10.88 -14.03 -4.77
C ARG A 123 10.84 -14.46 -3.30
N GLU A 124 11.25 -13.61 -2.39
CA GLU A 124 11.18 -13.90 -0.95
C GLU A 124 9.73 -13.97 -0.47
N THR A 125 8.83 -13.10 -0.95
CA THR A 125 7.39 -13.22 -0.68
C THR A 125 6.86 -14.60 -1.12
N ARG A 126 7.21 -15.03 -2.33
CA ARG A 126 6.80 -16.35 -2.84
C ARG A 126 7.38 -17.51 -2.04
N SER A 127 8.60 -17.38 -1.51
CA SER A 127 9.21 -18.43 -0.67
C SER A 127 8.43 -18.66 0.63
N LEU A 128 7.70 -17.64 1.11
CA LEU A 128 6.77 -17.73 2.24
C LEU A 128 5.37 -18.25 1.81
N LYS A 129 5.18 -18.58 0.54
CA LYS A 129 3.88 -18.91 -0.08
C LYS A 129 2.85 -17.77 0.05
N ALA A 130 3.33 -16.55 0.21
CA ALA A 130 2.54 -15.33 0.15
C ALA A 130 2.48 -14.79 -1.28
N ASN A 131 1.55 -13.89 -1.55
CA ASN A 131 1.21 -13.38 -2.87
C ASN A 131 1.76 -11.96 -3.06
N PRO A 132 2.82 -11.75 -3.85
CA PRO A 132 3.30 -10.41 -4.18
C PRO A 132 2.39 -9.72 -5.20
N ILE A 133 2.10 -8.44 -4.99
CA ILE A 133 1.51 -7.54 -5.97
C ILE A 133 2.46 -6.36 -6.14
N LEU A 134 2.95 -6.15 -7.36
CA LEU A 134 3.88 -5.08 -7.70
C LEU A 134 3.13 -3.89 -8.29
N PHE A 135 3.50 -2.68 -7.85
CA PHE A 135 2.93 -1.43 -8.32
C PHE A 135 4.01 -0.52 -8.90
N THR A 136 3.69 0.22 -9.96
CA THR A 136 4.46 1.45 -10.26
C THR A 136 4.27 2.46 -9.11
N PRO A 137 5.23 3.39 -8.88
CA PRO A 137 4.96 4.52 -7.99
C PRO A 137 3.70 5.27 -8.42
N VAL A 138 2.95 5.81 -7.47
CA VAL A 138 1.84 6.71 -7.79
C VAL A 138 2.38 7.99 -8.41
N SER A 139 1.75 8.55 -9.45
CA SER A 139 2.25 9.74 -10.12
C SER A 139 2.23 10.97 -9.21
N ARG A 140 3.20 11.88 -9.38
CA ARG A 140 3.09 13.25 -8.85
C ARG A 140 2.08 14.04 -9.68
N ARG A 141 1.51 15.07 -9.08
CA ARG A 141 0.64 16.01 -9.82
C ARG A 141 1.51 16.92 -10.68
N GLN A 142 1.53 16.65 -11.97
CA GLN A 142 2.21 17.47 -12.95
C GLN A 142 1.39 17.53 -14.25
N PHE A 143 1.27 18.73 -14.82
CA PHE A 143 0.54 18.97 -16.05
C PHE A 143 1.42 19.77 -17.01
N ASP A 144 1.28 19.49 -18.29
CA ASP A 144 1.90 20.28 -19.34
C ASP A 144 1.15 21.62 -19.57
N SER A 145 1.62 22.39 -20.58
CA SER A 145 0.99 23.66 -20.98
C SER A 145 -0.42 23.48 -21.58
N ALA A 146 -0.72 22.32 -22.15
CA ALA A 146 -2.04 21.98 -22.69
C ALA A 146 -3.01 21.47 -21.61
N GLY A 147 -2.57 21.33 -20.36
CA GLY A 147 -3.39 20.81 -19.26
C GLY A 147 -3.53 19.29 -19.25
N ILE A 148 -2.58 18.59 -19.85
CA ILE A 148 -2.51 17.13 -19.82
C ILE A 148 -1.62 16.68 -18.67
N ALA A 149 -2.12 15.73 -17.86
CA ALA A 149 -1.35 15.11 -16.81
C ALA A 149 -0.20 14.27 -17.39
N ILE A 150 1.04 14.59 -17.01
CA ILE A 150 2.23 13.98 -17.59
C ILE A 150 2.92 13.00 -16.64
N GLU A 151 3.56 12.00 -17.22
CA GLU A 151 4.39 11.02 -16.52
C GLU A 151 5.65 11.68 -15.96
N ASN A 152 6.00 11.34 -14.71
CA ASN A 152 7.15 11.93 -14.04
C ASN A 152 8.07 10.92 -13.35
N HIS A 153 7.79 9.62 -13.47
CA HIS A 153 8.61 8.52 -12.98
C HIS A 153 9.11 7.60 -14.10
N LYS A 154 9.02 8.03 -15.36
CA LYS A 154 9.16 7.21 -16.56
C LYS A 154 10.29 6.18 -16.49
N ALA A 155 11.50 6.60 -16.11
CA ALA A 155 12.65 5.68 -16.08
C ALA A 155 12.46 4.53 -15.07
N TYR A 156 11.92 4.82 -13.88
CA TYR A 156 11.70 3.80 -12.84
C TYR A 156 10.42 3.02 -13.06
N ASP A 157 9.38 3.62 -13.64
CA ASP A 157 8.16 2.91 -14.04
C ASP A 157 8.46 1.81 -15.05
N GLU A 158 9.30 2.09 -16.07
CA GLU A 158 9.71 1.07 -17.04
C GLU A 158 10.48 -0.08 -16.37
N LEU A 159 11.35 0.22 -15.39
CA LEU A 159 12.05 -0.83 -14.63
C LEU A 159 11.07 -1.71 -13.81
N VAL A 160 10.03 -1.11 -13.22
CA VAL A 160 8.99 -1.87 -12.51
C VAL A 160 8.24 -2.78 -13.48
N LYS A 161 7.86 -2.27 -14.67
CA LYS A 161 7.17 -3.03 -15.72
C LYS A 161 8.04 -4.19 -16.23
N GLU A 162 9.34 -3.94 -16.46
CA GLU A 162 10.30 -4.98 -16.84
C GLU A 162 10.34 -6.12 -15.80
N VAL A 163 10.45 -5.77 -14.51
CA VAL A 163 10.45 -6.76 -13.42
C VAL A 163 9.12 -7.49 -13.35
N ALA A 164 7.99 -6.81 -13.51
CA ALA A 164 6.67 -7.41 -13.48
C ALA A 164 6.51 -8.50 -14.55
N VAL A 165 6.95 -8.20 -15.78
CA VAL A 165 6.92 -9.15 -16.91
C VAL A 165 7.87 -10.32 -16.67
N LYS A 166 9.13 -10.03 -16.28
CA LYS A 166 10.16 -11.04 -16.04
C LYS A 166 9.78 -12.03 -14.94
N GLU A 167 9.26 -11.52 -13.84
CA GLU A 167 8.86 -12.33 -12.68
C GLU A 167 7.43 -12.87 -12.81
N LYS A 168 6.66 -12.47 -13.82
CA LYS A 168 5.24 -12.86 -14.00
C LYS A 168 4.46 -12.67 -12.69
N VAL A 169 4.60 -11.49 -12.09
CA VAL A 169 3.96 -11.10 -10.84
C VAL A 169 2.65 -10.37 -11.13
N LEU A 170 1.68 -10.44 -10.21
CA LEU A 170 0.49 -9.58 -10.25
C LEU A 170 0.94 -8.12 -10.23
N PHE A 171 0.40 -7.31 -11.14
CA PHE A 171 0.91 -5.97 -11.41
C PHE A 171 -0.22 -4.95 -11.55
N ILE A 172 0.01 -3.75 -11.01
CA ILE A 172 -0.88 -2.60 -11.12
C ILE A 172 -0.05 -1.38 -11.58
N ASP A 173 -0.37 -0.83 -12.75
CA ASP A 173 0.21 0.42 -13.25
C ASP A 173 -0.46 1.62 -12.56
N LEU A 174 -0.06 1.87 -11.31
CA LEU A 174 -0.65 2.92 -10.49
C LEU A 174 -0.28 4.33 -10.97
N ASP A 175 0.88 4.50 -11.64
CA ASP A 175 1.25 5.78 -12.25
C ASP A 175 0.20 6.18 -13.30
N THR A 176 -0.04 5.33 -14.28
CA THR A 176 -1.04 5.60 -15.32
C THR A 176 -2.42 5.84 -14.72
N LYS A 177 -2.86 5.00 -13.79
CA LYS A 177 -4.18 5.11 -13.17
C LYS A 177 -4.36 6.38 -12.34
N SER A 178 -3.34 6.80 -11.61
CA SER A 178 -3.39 8.04 -10.85
C SER A 178 -3.37 9.28 -11.75
N ARG A 179 -2.61 9.27 -12.86
CA ARG A 179 -2.66 10.35 -13.87
C ARG A 179 -4.04 10.47 -14.52
N GLU A 180 -4.68 9.36 -14.85
CA GLU A 180 -6.08 9.34 -15.33
C GLU A 180 -7.01 10.00 -14.31
N LEU A 181 -6.87 9.69 -13.03
CA LEU A 181 -7.63 10.34 -11.95
C LEU A 181 -7.37 11.83 -11.91
N TYR A 182 -6.10 12.28 -11.91
CA TYR A 182 -5.77 13.71 -11.88
C TYR A 182 -6.32 14.43 -13.11
N GLN A 183 -6.26 13.81 -14.28
CA GLN A 183 -6.81 14.34 -15.51
C GLN A 183 -8.33 14.56 -15.42
N THR A 184 -9.06 13.65 -14.77
CA THR A 184 -10.51 13.79 -14.55
C THR A 184 -10.86 15.05 -13.73
N PHE A 185 -10.00 15.41 -12.74
CA PHE A 185 -10.14 16.64 -11.98
C PHE A 185 -9.66 17.88 -12.77
N GLY A 186 -8.75 17.69 -13.72
CA GLY A 186 -8.07 18.74 -14.45
C GLY A 186 -7.01 19.47 -13.61
N LYS A 187 -6.22 20.32 -14.27
CA LYS A 187 -5.06 20.99 -13.68
C LYS A 187 -5.40 21.75 -12.39
N GLU A 188 -6.48 22.51 -12.40
CA GLU A 188 -6.82 23.36 -11.24
C GLU A 188 -7.39 22.55 -10.07
N LYS A 189 -8.44 21.76 -10.31
CA LYS A 189 -9.15 21.05 -9.23
C LYS A 189 -8.36 19.88 -8.66
N SER A 190 -7.41 19.30 -9.40
CA SER A 190 -6.55 18.24 -8.88
C SER A 190 -5.66 18.67 -7.72
N THR A 191 -5.48 20.00 -7.49
CA THR A 191 -4.82 20.52 -6.29
C THR A 191 -5.46 20.04 -5.00
N LEU A 192 -6.79 19.86 -4.99
CA LEU A 192 -7.55 19.34 -3.84
C LEU A 192 -7.12 17.93 -3.40
N LEU A 193 -6.49 17.18 -4.27
CA LEU A 193 -6.01 15.82 -3.98
C LEU A 193 -4.66 15.82 -3.24
N PHE A 194 -3.99 16.96 -3.20
CA PHE A 194 -2.63 17.09 -2.70
C PHE A 194 -2.54 18.04 -1.51
N LEU A 195 -1.39 18.06 -0.86
CA LEU A 195 -1.16 18.92 0.28
C LEU A 195 -0.89 20.35 -0.20
N GLN A 196 -1.98 21.06 -0.48
CA GLN A 196 -2.00 22.45 -0.94
C GLN A 196 -2.73 23.31 0.10
N LEU A 197 -1.98 24.07 0.87
CA LEU A 197 -2.48 24.87 2.00
C LEU A 197 -2.02 26.32 1.86
N GLN A 198 -2.93 27.26 2.08
CA GLN A 198 -2.60 28.66 2.18
C GLN A 198 -1.98 29.00 3.55
N PRO A 199 -1.15 30.05 3.65
CA PRO A 199 -0.68 30.54 4.95
C PRO A 199 -1.83 30.75 5.93
N GLY A 200 -1.68 30.21 7.14
CA GLY A 200 -2.69 30.30 8.21
C GLY A 200 -3.86 29.32 8.09
N GLU A 201 -3.94 28.52 7.04
CA GLU A 201 -5.04 27.55 6.83
C GLU A 201 -4.99 26.38 7.81
N HIS A 202 -3.78 25.94 8.19
CA HIS A 202 -3.64 24.81 9.11
C HIS A 202 -2.50 25.03 10.13
N PRO A 203 -2.70 24.73 11.42
CA PRO A 203 -1.69 24.98 12.46
C PRO A 203 -0.38 24.21 12.26
N ASN A 204 -0.39 23.04 11.64
CA ASN A 204 0.83 22.29 11.33
C ASN A 204 1.64 22.90 10.17
N TYR A 205 1.04 23.82 9.41
CA TYR A 205 1.65 24.47 8.24
C TYR A 205 1.33 25.99 8.26
N PRO A 206 1.82 26.74 9.25
CA PRO A 206 1.46 28.15 9.41
C PRO A 206 1.84 29.01 8.19
N GLU A 207 2.92 28.64 7.49
CA GLU A 207 3.37 29.31 6.26
C GLU A 207 2.69 28.78 4.99
N GLY A 208 1.70 27.88 5.15
CA GLY A 208 1.11 27.14 4.03
C GLY A 208 2.00 26.01 3.52
N LYS A 209 1.54 25.32 2.49
CA LYS A 209 2.28 24.24 1.83
C LYS A 209 1.86 24.13 0.38
N ILE A 210 2.82 24.01 -0.53
CA ILE A 210 2.58 23.66 -1.93
C ILE A 210 3.33 22.36 -2.21
N ASP A 211 2.60 21.26 -2.25
CA ASP A 211 3.17 19.93 -2.45
C ASP A 211 2.34 19.16 -3.49
N ASN A 212 2.97 18.73 -4.55
CA ASN A 212 2.36 17.99 -5.66
C ASN A 212 2.70 16.49 -5.61
N THR A 213 3.24 16.01 -4.50
CA THR A 213 3.62 14.61 -4.27
C THR A 213 2.77 13.97 -3.19
N HIS A 214 2.61 14.66 -2.05
CA HIS A 214 1.90 14.10 -0.90
C HIS A 214 0.42 14.49 -0.93
N PHE A 215 -0.42 13.54 -0.53
CA PHE A 215 -1.87 13.70 -0.63
C PHE A 215 -2.48 14.44 0.56
N SER A 216 -3.58 15.14 0.28
CA SER A 216 -4.60 15.48 1.27
C SER A 216 -5.37 14.22 1.68
N GLU A 217 -6.25 14.32 2.69
CA GLU A 217 -7.16 13.23 3.07
C GLU A 217 -8.05 12.79 1.90
N LEU A 218 -8.55 13.74 1.11
CA LEU A 218 -9.36 13.46 -0.08
C LEU A 218 -8.56 12.67 -1.11
N GLY A 219 -7.34 13.13 -1.43
CA GLY A 219 -6.47 12.46 -2.39
C GLY A 219 -6.10 11.06 -1.96
N ALA A 220 -5.66 10.89 -0.72
CA ALA A 220 -5.32 9.57 -0.17
C ALA A 220 -6.50 8.59 -0.25
N ARG A 221 -7.72 9.05 0.07
CA ARG A 221 -8.94 8.24 -0.02
C ARG A 221 -9.24 7.83 -1.46
N LEU A 222 -9.14 8.75 -2.42
CA LEU A 222 -9.42 8.45 -3.83
C LEU A 222 -8.36 7.52 -4.43
N ILE A 223 -7.08 7.69 -4.07
CA ILE A 223 -6.03 6.74 -4.48
C ILE A 223 -6.27 5.37 -3.83
N ALA A 224 -6.64 5.29 -2.56
CA ALA A 224 -6.97 4.02 -1.93
C ALA A 224 -8.16 3.31 -2.60
N GLN A 225 -9.19 4.05 -3.01
CA GLN A 225 -10.32 3.52 -3.78
C GLN A 225 -9.88 3.03 -5.17
N LEU A 226 -8.97 3.76 -5.82
CA LEU A 226 -8.38 3.38 -7.10
C LEU A 226 -7.59 2.08 -6.94
N VAL A 227 -6.72 1.98 -5.94
CA VAL A 227 -5.97 0.76 -5.62
C VAL A 227 -6.93 -0.41 -5.37
N LEU A 228 -7.99 -0.20 -4.58
CA LEU A 228 -9.00 -1.24 -4.33
C LEU A 228 -9.66 -1.72 -5.64
N LYS A 229 -10.01 -0.79 -6.54
CA LYS A 229 -10.60 -1.12 -7.84
C LYS A 229 -9.67 -1.99 -8.67
N GLU A 230 -8.39 -1.63 -8.73
CA GLU A 230 -7.39 -2.39 -9.49
C GLU A 230 -7.09 -3.75 -8.83
N VAL A 231 -7.04 -3.84 -7.50
CA VAL A 231 -6.93 -5.11 -6.76
C VAL A 231 -8.10 -6.04 -7.06
N LYS A 232 -9.33 -5.50 -7.11
CA LYS A 232 -10.50 -6.29 -7.52
C LYS A 232 -10.36 -6.86 -8.93
N ALA A 233 -9.77 -6.10 -9.85
CA ALA A 233 -9.57 -6.53 -11.23
C ALA A 233 -8.55 -7.66 -11.37
N LEU A 234 -7.65 -7.86 -10.39
CA LEU A 234 -6.72 -8.99 -10.35
C LEU A 234 -7.41 -10.33 -10.07
N ASN A 235 -8.67 -10.31 -9.67
CA ASN A 235 -9.51 -11.50 -9.42
C ASN A 235 -8.86 -12.52 -8.47
N THR A 236 -8.36 -12.04 -7.33
CA THR A 236 -7.79 -12.86 -6.26
C THR A 236 -8.82 -13.16 -5.18
N ASN A 237 -8.50 -14.06 -4.23
CA ASN A 237 -9.38 -14.34 -3.08
C ASN A 237 -9.55 -13.14 -2.14
N LEU A 238 -8.73 -12.07 -2.25
CA LEU A 238 -8.98 -10.82 -1.53
C LEU A 238 -10.35 -10.21 -1.85
N ASN A 239 -10.89 -10.48 -3.03
CA ASN A 239 -12.19 -9.93 -3.44
C ASN A 239 -13.33 -10.37 -2.51
N ASP A 240 -13.23 -11.55 -1.92
CA ASP A 240 -14.25 -12.11 -1.03
C ASP A 240 -14.28 -11.42 0.35
N HIS A 241 -13.23 -10.64 0.66
CA HIS A 241 -13.02 -9.97 1.94
C HIS A 241 -13.27 -8.46 1.89
N ILE A 242 -13.70 -7.94 0.74
CA ILE A 242 -14.01 -6.52 0.59
C ILE A 242 -15.39 -6.25 1.19
N ILE A 243 -15.47 -5.22 2.06
CA ILE A 243 -16.74 -4.80 2.65
C ILE A 243 -17.69 -4.34 1.53
N VAL A 244 -18.82 -5.04 1.40
CA VAL A 244 -19.90 -4.61 0.52
C VAL A 244 -20.89 -3.77 1.34
N PRO A 245 -21.19 -2.52 0.93
CA PRO A 245 -22.20 -1.71 1.61
C PRO A 245 -23.54 -2.45 1.63
N LYS A 246 -24.15 -2.56 2.81
CA LYS A 246 -25.53 -3.07 2.89
C LYS A 246 -26.44 -2.05 2.22
N ALA A 247 -27.27 -2.49 1.29
CA ALA A 247 -28.35 -1.67 0.76
C ALA A 247 -29.22 -1.21 1.96
N LYS A 248 -29.46 0.11 2.02
CA LYS A 248 -30.36 0.68 3.02
C LYS A 248 -31.80 0.48 2.59
#